data_acaed88066b85607f2952a6c38b6988e
#
_entry.id   acaed88066b85607f2952a6c38b6988e
#
_cell.length_a   1.000
_cell.length_b   1.000
_cell.length_c   1.000
_cell.angle_alpha   90.00
_cell.angle_beta   90.00
_cell.angle_gamma   90.00
#
_symmetry.space_group_name_H-M   'P 1'
#
loop_
_entity.id
_entity.type
_entity.pdbx_description
1 polymer ?
#
loop_
_entity_poly.entity_id
_entity_poly.type
_entity_poly.pdbx_seq_one_letter_code
_entity_poly.pdbx_strand_id
1 'polypeptide(L)'
;FDYVNPRNREVQIEMEKAATAHLTAIGALVDTNYYKKPDFNEQEFEYEASVVIPVFNREKTIADAVKSALEQKTSFKFNVIVVNNHSTDHTGEILESLANEKLFVIEPDRDDLGIGGCWNMAINDYRCGKFAVQLDSDDLYSSTRTLQLIVEAFHKQKAAMIIGAYRMCDFDLNTLPPGMIDHREWTEDNGCNNALRINGLGAPRAFFTPLVRQIQFPNTSYGEDYALGL
;
A
#
# COMPACT_ATOMS: atom_id res chain seq x y z
N PHE A 1 15.34 14.86 -2.91
CA PHE A 1 15.19 14.07 -1.68
C PHE A 1 16.17 14.46 -0.56
N ASP A 2 16.54 15.72 -0.49
CA ASP A 2 17.44 16.19 0.56
C ASP A 2 16.83 16.14 1.97
N TYR A 3 15.49 16.13 2.06
CA TYR A 3 14.79 16.07 3.36
C TYR A 3 14.99 14.78 4.13
N VAL A 4 15.18 13.66 3.43
CA VAL A 4 15.42 12.33 4.04
C VAL A 4 16.90 11.97 4.11
N ASN A 5 17.78 12.90 3.75
CA ASN A 5 19.22 12.66 3.85
C ASN A 5 19.64 12.59 5.32
N PRO A 6 20.29 11.51 5.79
CA PRO A 6 20.74 11.38 7.18
C PRO A 6 21.62 12.54 7.68
N ARG A 7 22.28 13.26 6.76
CA ARG A 7 23.07 14.47 7.10
C ARG A 7 22.21 15.62 7.62
N ASN A 8 20.90 15.61 7.31
CA ASN A 8 19.96 16.66 7.71
C ASN A 8 19.12 16.26 8.94
N ARG A 9 19.54 15.22 9.70
CA ARG A 9 18.75 14.70 10.82
C ARG A 9 18.40 15.77 11.87
N GLU A 10 19.30 16.66 12.19
CA GLU A 10 19.03 17.76 13.15
C GLU A 10 17.92 18.67 12.65
N VAL A 11 17.93 18.98 11.33
CA VAL A 11 16.85 19.77 10.70
C VAL A 11 15.53 19.00 10.75
N GLN A 12 15.54 17.69 10.51
CA GLN A 12 14.34 16.85 10.60
C GLN A 12 13.76 16.86 12.02
N ILE A 13 14.59 16.79 13.06
CA ILE A 13 14.17 16.89 14.47
C ILE A 13 13.55 18.27 14.77
N GLU A 14 14.15 19.35 14.30
CA GLU A 14 13.59 20.71 14.46
C GLU A 14 12.25 20.84 13.71
N MET A 15 12.12 20.23 12.54
CA MET A 15 10.87 20.22 11.79
C MET A 15 9.78 19.41 12.49
N GLU A 16 10.13 18.29 13.14
CA GLU A 16 9.18 17.52 13.97
C GLU A 16 8.66 18.36 15.13
N LYS A 17 9.53 19.09 15.84
CA LYS A 17 9.12 20.02 16.91
C LYS A 17 8.19 21.12 16.39
N ALA A 18 8.52 21.70 15.22
CA ALA A 18 7.72 22.74 14.61
C ALA A 18 6.33 22.19 14.16
N ALA A 19 6.28 21.01 13.55
CA ALA A 19 5.03 20.36 13.16
C ALA A 19 4.16 20.05 14.38
N THR A 20 4.74 19.47 15.43
CA THR A 20 4.05 19.17 16.68
C THR A 20 3.51 20.44 17.35
N ALA A 21 4.32 21.51 17.42
CA ALA A 21 3.88 22.79 17.98
C ALA A 21 2.73 23.41 17.18
N HIS A 22 2.78 23.34 15.84
CA HIS A 22 1.71 23.81 14.97
C HIS A 22 0.41 23.03 15.19
N LEU A 23 0.47 21.70 15.17
CA LEU A 23 -0.69 20.83 15.40
C LEU A 23 -1.31 21.07 16.77
N THR A 24 -0.48 21.29 17.79
CA THR A 24 -0.93 21.67 19.14
C THR A 24 -1.68 23.00 19.12
N ALA A 25 -1.11 24.00 18.45
CA ALA A 25 -1.68 25.35 18.42
C ALA A 25 -3.06 25.40 17.72
N ILE A 26 -3.28 24.57 16.70
CA ILE A 26 -4.55 24.49 15.98
C ILE A 26 -5.52 23.43 16.55
N GLY A 27 -5.15 22.71 17.61
CA GLY A 27 -5.99 21.68 18.24
C GLY A 27 -6.11 20.39 17.42
N ALA A 28 -5.16 20.13 16.50
CA ALA A 28 -5.16 18.96 15.61
C ALA A 28 -4.09 17.92 15.99
N LEU A 29 -3.35 18.10 17.08
CA LEU A 29 -2.41 17.10 17.55
C LEU A 29 -3.17 15.89 18.08
N VAL A 30 -2.90 14.74 17.50
CA VAL A 30 -3.51 13.47 17.93
C VAL A 30 -2.78 12.97 19.18
N ASP A 31 -3.53 12.68 20.24
CA ASP A 31 -2.99 12.07 21.45
C ASP A 31 -2.86 10.55 21.24
N THR A 32 -1.62 10.07 21.21
CA THR A 32 -1.29 8.65 21.02
C THR A 32 -1.84 7.72 22.10
N ASN A 33 -2.24 8.25 23.27
CA ASN A 33 -2.91 7.47 24.32
C ASN A 33 -4.29 6.94 23.88
N TYR A 34 -4.90 7.55 22.86
CA TYR A 34 -6.17 7.08 22.29
C TYR A 34 -5.99 6.00 21.22
N TYR A 35 -4.77 5.69 20.80
CA TYR A 35 -4.52 4.66 19.80
C TYR A 35 -4.89 3.28 20.33
N LYS A 36 -5.77 2.62 19.60
CA LYS A 36 -6.14 1.23 19.87
C LYS A 36 -5.41 0.33 18.88
N LYS A 37 -4.76 -0.70 19.40
CA LYS A 37 -4.21 -1.74 18.54
C LYS A 37 -5.35 -2.52 17.90
N PRO A 38 -5.28 -2.83 16.60
CA PRO A 38 -6.32 -3.62 15.96
C PRO A 38 -6.41 -5.03 16.56
N ASP A 39 -7.64 -5.52 16.73
CA ASP A 39 -7.87 -6.93 17.04
C ASP A 39 -8.06 -7.71 15.74
N PHE A 40 -7.09 -8.53 15.41
CA PHE A 40 -7.10 -9.32 14.18
C PHE A 40 -8.05 -10.54 14.24
N ASN A 41 -8.72 -10.78 15.36
CA ASN A 41 -9.63 -11.89 15.55
C ASN A 41 -11.11 -11.47 15.54
N GLU A 42 -11.44 -10.18 15.41
CA GLU A 42 -12.83 -9.68 15.39
C GLU A 42 -13.65 -10.23 14.22
N GLN A 43 -12.99 -10.59 13.11
CA GLN A 43 -13.66 -11.12 11.92
C GLN A 43 -12.90 -12.31 11.34
N GLU A 44 -13.66 -13.26 10.83
CA GLU A 44 -13.10 -14.38 10.04
C GLU A 44 -12.98 -13.98 8.56
N PHE A 45 -11.89 -14.39 7.95
CA PHE A 45 -11.58 -14.18 6.54
C PHE A 45 -11.19 -15.50 5.90
N GLU A 46 -11.66 -15.74 4.68
CA GLU A 46 -11.23 -16.90 3.91
C GLU A 46 -9.74 -16.83 3.54
N TYR A 47 -9.27 -15.62 3.23
CA TYR A 47 -7.87 -15.31 2.90
C TYR A 47 -7.24 -14.46 3.99
N GLU A 48 -6.02 -14.79 4.39
CA GLU A 48 -5.27 -13.97 5.32
C GLU A 48 -4.81 -12.65 4.67
N ALA A 49 -4.49 -12.69 3.37
CA ALA A 49 -4.11 -11.50 2.63
C ALA A 49 -4.68 -11.49 1.22
N SER A 50 -4.92 -10.29 0.69
CA SER A 50 -5.17 -10.03 -0.73
C SER A 50 -4.14 -9.07 -1.27
N VAL A 51 -3.52 -9.40 -2.41
CA VAL A 51 -2.75 -8.44 -3.19
C VAL A 51 -3.74 -7.66 -4.06
N VAL A 52 -3.76 -6.34 -3.92
CA VAL A 52 -4.67 -5.44 -4.65
C VAL A 52 -3.89 -4.70 -5.72
N ILE A 53 -4.36 -4.82 -6.98
CA ILE A 53 -3.73 -4.24 -8.17
C ILE A 53 -4.77 -3.41 -8.94
N PRO A 54 -4.89 -2.10 -8.70
CA PRO A 54 -5.63 -1.23 -9.61
C PRO A 54 -4.90 -1.12 -10.95
N VAL A 55 -5.64 -1.20 -12.07
CA VAL A 55 -5.01 -1.11 -13.39
C VAL A 55 -5.86 -0.33 -14.38
N PHE A 56 -5.20 0.50 -15.18
CA PHE A 56 -5.75 1.16 -16.35
C PHE A 56 -4.67 1.28 -17.43
N ASN A 57 -4.87 0.62 -18.59
CA ASN A 57 -3.97 0.65 -19.74
C ASN A 57 -2.51 0.32 -19.40
N ARG A 58 -2.25 -0.93 -19.02
CA ARG A 58 -0.93 -1.44 -18.64
C ARG A 58 -0.57 -2.75 -19.35
N GLU A 59 -0.90 -2.87 -20.64
CA GLU A 59 -0.62 -4.07 -21.44
C GLU A 59 0.84 -4.55 -21.37
N LYS A 60 1.80 -3.62 -21.14
CA LYS A 60 3.24 -3.95 -21.11
C LYS A 60 3.71 -4.52 -19.78
N THR A 61 3.03 -4.26 -18.68
CA THR A 61 3.54 -4.54 -17.33
C THR A 61 2.62 -5.42 -16.50
N ILE A 62 1.31 -5.39 -16.74
CA ILE A 62 0.34 -6.09 -15.91
C ILE A 62 0.60 -7.60 -15.78
N ALA A 63 1.08 -8.25 -16.85
CA ALA A 63 1.37 -9.67 -16.81
C ALA A 63 2.46 -10.00 -15.78
N ASP A 64 3.49 -9.20 -15.71
CA ASP A 64 4.61 -9.43 -14.80
C ASP A 64 4.23 -9.07 -13.35
N ALA A 65 3.48 -7.99 -13.14
CA ALA A 65 2.94 -7.63 -11.83
C ALA A 65 2.08 -8.76 -11.26
N VAL A 66 1.09 -9.25 -12.02
CA VAL A 66 0.20 -10.35 -11.60
C VAL A 66 0.97 -11.64 -11.34
N LYS A 67 1.91 -12.02 -12.22
CA LYS A 67 2.75 -13.21 -12.01
C LYS A 67 3.57 -13.09 -10.73
N SER A 68 4.21 -11.95 -10.47
CA SER A 68 5.00 -11.74 -9.26
C SER A 68 4.16 -11.86 -7.98
N ALA A 69 2.87 -11.46 -8.04
CA ALA A 69 1.92 -11.64 -6.95
C ALA A 69 1.49 -13.11 -6.79
N LEU A 70 1.16 -13.81 -7.88
CA LEU A 70 0.73 -15.21 -7.84
C LEU A 70 1.84 -16.17 -7.39
N GLU A 71 3.11 -15.83 -7.66
CA GLU A 71 4.29 -16.62 -7.28
C GLU A 71 4.67 -16.49 -5.80
N GLN A 72 3.96 -15.67 -5.01
CA GLN A 72 4.24 -15.53 -3.59
C GLN A 72 4.06 -16.86 -2.84
N LYS A 73 5.03 -17.16 -1.97
CA LYS A 73 5.06 -18.37 -1.13
C LYS A 73 4.73 -17.98 0.30
N THR A 74 3.57 -18.44 0.77
CA THR A 74 3.04 -18.09 2.10
C THR A 74 2.63 -19.35 2.87
N SER A 75 2.63 -19.25 4.19
CA SER A 75 2.08 -20.29 5.08
C SER A 75 0.57 -20.17 5.30
N PHE A 76 -0.07 -19.21 4.64
CA PHE A 76 -1.49 -18.89 4.74
C PHE A 76 -2.13 -18.79 3.35
N LYS A 77 -3.46 -18.81 3.30
CA LYS A 77 -4.21 -18.59 2.06
C LYS A 77 -4.17 -17.10 1.68
N PHE A 78 -3.90 -16.82 0.43
CA PHE A 78 -3.99 -15.47 -0.16
C PHE A 78 -4.61 -15.52 -1.54
N ASN A 79 -5.05 -14.37 -2.02
CA ASN A 79 -5.50 -14.16 -3.39
C ASN A 79 -4.94 -12.85 -3.98
N VAL A 80 -5.20 -12.64 -5.26
CA VAL A 80 -4.86 -11.43 -6.01
C VAL A 80 -6.17 -10.85 -6.55
N ILE A 81 -6.45 -9.59 -6.25
CA ILE A 81 -7.63 -8.87 -6.74
C ILE A 81 -7.13 -7.76 -7.65
N VAL A 82 -7.41 -7.87 -8.93
CA VAL A 82 -7.13 -6.84 -9.93
C VAL A 82 -8.41 -6.07 -10.21
N VAL A 83 -8.36 -4.75 -10.12
CA VAL A 83 -9.47 -3.88 -10.54
C VAL A 83 -9.09 -3.27 -11.89
N ASN A 84 -9.66 -3.83 -12.97
CA ASN A 84 -9.45 -3.35 -14.33
C ASN A 84 -10.40 -2.17 -14.61
N ASN A 85 -9.91 -0.96 -14.45
CA ASN A 85 -10.70 0.25 -14.54
C ASN A 85 -10.90 0.69 -16.00
N HIS A 86 -11.65 -0.13 -16.77
CA HIS A 86 -12.01 0.13 -18.17
C HIS A 86 -10.81 0.32 -19.10
N SER A 87 -9.80 -0.56 -18.99
CA SER A 87 -8.67 -0.55 -19.94
C SER A 87 -9.15 -0.74 -21.38
N THR A 88 -8.57 0.06 -22.28
CA THR A 88 -8.91 0.08 -23.72
C THR A 88 -7.81 -0.51 -24.61
N ASP A 89 -6.68 -0.88 -24.01
CA ASP A 89 -5.57 -1.61 -24.62
C ASP A 89 -5.73 -3.13 -24.41
N HIS A 90 -4.73 -3.93 -24.63
CA HIS A 90 -4.76 -5.38 -24.44
C HIS A 90 -4.69 -5.83 -22.95
N THR A 91 -4.78 -4.93 -21.97
CA THR A 91 -4.72 -5.27 -20.54
C THR A 91 -5.77 -6.32 -20.15
N GLY A 92 -7.02 -6.15 -20.60
CA GLY A 92 -8.11 -7.10 -20.30
C GLY A 92 -7.83 -8.51 -20.85
N GLU A 93 -7.45 -8.62 -22.12
CA GLU A 93 -7.10 -9.89 -22.77
C GLU A 93 -5.93 -10.60 -22.06
N ILE A 94 -4.93 -9.84 -21.61
CA ILE A 94 -3.80 -10.36 -20.86
C ILE A 94 -4.27 -10.93 -19.51
N LEU A 95 -5.12 -10.22 -18.78
CA LEU A 95 -5.67 -10.68 -17.51
C LEU A 95 -6.48 -11.98 -17.67
N GLU A 96 -7.29 -12.09 -18.72
CA GLU A 96 -8.02 -13.32 -19.06
C GLU A 96 -7.07 -14.50 -19.32
N SER A 97 -5.96 -14.24 -20.02
CA SER A 97 -4.94 -15.27 -20.32
C SER A 97 -4.20 -15.78 -19.08
N LEU A 98 -4.17 -15.00 -18.00
CA LEU A 98 -3.51 -15.34 -16.73
C LEU A 98 -4.43 -16.08 -15.75
N ALA A 99 -5.62 -16.53 -16.20
CA ALA A 99 -6.62 -17.19 -15.36
C ALA A 99 -6.00 -18.18 -14.36
N ASN A 100 -6.27 -17.95 -13.08
CA ASN A 100 -5.72 -18.70 -11.95
C ASN A 100 -6.76 -18.73 -10.83
N GLU A 101 -6.81 -19.82 -10.06
CA GLU A 101 -7.76 -19.97 -8.94
C GLU A 101 -7.63 -18.89 -7.85
N LYS A 102 -6.47 -18.26 -7.74
CA LYS A 102 -6.20 -17.16 -6.80
C LYS A 102 -6.41 -15.78 -7.40
N LEU A 103 -6.64 -15.66 -8.71
CA LEU A 103 -6.79 -14.39 -9.40
C LEU A 103 -8.25 -14.03 -9.59
N PHE A 104 -8.64 -12.88 -9.06
CA PHE A 104 -9.98 -12.31 -9.25
C PHE A 104 -9.84 -10.97 -9.96
N VAL A 105 -10.47 -10.84 -11.11
CA VAL A 105 -10.54 -9.58 -11.86
C VAL A 105 -11.91 -8.96 -11.62
N ILE A 106 -11.93 -7.69 -11.24
CA ILE A 106 -13.14 -6.87 -11.06
C ILE A 106 -13.12 -5.81 -12.15
N GLU A 107 -14.21 -5.71 -12.90
CA GLU A 107 -14.49 -4.59 -13.79
C GLU A 107 -15.58 -3.74 -13.14
N PRO A 108 -15.30 -2.45 -12.84
CA PRO A 108 -16.29 -1.56 -12.24
C PRO A 108 -17.49 -1.32 -13.16
N ASP A 109 -18.69 -1.23 -12.60
CA ASP A 109 -19.89 -0.82 -13.35
C ASP A 109 -19.94 0.68 -13.67
N ARG A 110 -19.03 1.46 -13.06
CA ARG A 110 -18.95 2.92 -13.16
C ARG A 110 -17.58 3.35 -13.71
N ASP A 111 -17.56 4.43 -14.49
CA ASP A 111 -16.41 4.92 -15.25
C ASP A 111 -15.70 6.14 -14.61
N ASP A 112 -16.13 6.57 -13.42
CA ASP A 112 -15.60 7.75 -12.72
C ASP A 112 -14.64 7.39 -11.56
N LEU A 113 -14.10 6.16 -11.54
CA LEU A 113 -13.18 5.77 -10.50
C LEU A 113 -11.77 6.29 -10.74
N GLY A 114 -11.21 6.92 -9.70
CA GLY A 114 -9.76 7.06 -9.54
C GLY A 114 -9.14 5.82 -8.92
N ILE A 115 -7.83 5.85 -8.66
CA ILE A 115 -7.10 4.75 -8.00
C ILE A 115 -7.72 4.41 -6.64
N GLY A 116 -8.07 5.43 -5.83
CA GLY A 116 -8.73 5.21 -4.54
C GLY A 116 -10.09 4.55 -4.66
N GLY A 117 -10.86 4.88 -5.70
CA GLY A 117 -12.12 4.19 -6.01
C GLY A 117 -11.92 2.72 -6.35
N CYS A 118 -10.89 2.40 -7.13
CA CYS A 118 -10.52 1.01 -7.43
C CYS A 118 -10.09 0.25 -6.17
N TRP A 119 -9.34 0.89 -5.28
CA TRP A 119 -9.01 0.33 -3.97
C TRP A 119 -10.26 0.00 -3.16
N ASN A 120 -11.24 0.93 -3.12
CA ASN A 120 -12.50 0.70 -2.42
C ASN A 120 -13.28 -0.48 -3.02
N MET A 121 -13.28 -0.65 -4.33
CA MET A 121 -13.87 -1.83 -4.98
C MET A 121 -13.22 -3.12 -4.48
N ALA A 122 -11.89 -3.16 -4.45
CA ALA A 122 -11.16 -4.34 -4.01
C ALA A 122 -11.35 -4.65 -2.53
N ILE A 123 -11.20 -3.66 -1.64
CA ILE A 123 -11.29 -3.90 -0.19
C ILE A 123 -12.72 -4.23 0.26
N ASN A 124 -13.74 -3.75 -0.45
CA ASN A 124 -15.14 -4.06 -0.15
C ASN A 124 -15.63 -5.37 -0.78
N ASP A 125 -14.86 -5.97 -1.70
CA ASP A 125 -15.17 -7.29 -2.21
C ASP A 125 -15.12 -8.33 -1.08
N TYR A 126 -16.08 -9.25 -1.05
CA TYR A 126 -16.17 -10.27 0.00
C TYR A 126 -14.98 -11.23 0.02
N ARG A 127 -14.27 -11.37 -1.11
CA ARG A 127 -13.05 -12.17 -1.26
C ARG A 127 -11.80 -11.49 -0.74
N CYS A 128 -11.88 -10.18 -0.42
CA CYS A 128 -10.71 -9.47 0.11
C CYS A 128 -10.31 -10.04 1.48
N GLY A 129 -9.04 -10.39 1.61
CA GLY A 129 -8.48 -10.98 2.82
C GLY A 129 -8.36 -9.99 3.99
N LYS A 130 -7.92 -10.52 5.14
CA LYS A 130 -7.71 -9.77 6.38
C LYS A 130 -6.76 -8.59 6.20
N PHE A 131 -5.73 -8.77 5.38
CA PHE A 131 -4.77 -7.72 5.04
C PHE A 131 -4.81 -7.45 3.53
N ALA A 132 -5.08 -6.20 3.15
CA ALA A 132 -5.01 -5.73 1.78
C ALA A 132 -3.60 -5.16 1.52
N VAL A 133 -2.89 -5.71 0.54
CA VAL A 133 -1.49 -5.42 0.26
C VAL A 133 -1.35 -4.83 -1.14
N GLN A 134 -0.73 -3.66 -1.24
CA GLN A 134 -0.53 -2.96 -2.50
C GLN A 134 0.47 -3.67 -3.40
N LEU A 135 0.13 -3.72 -4.69
CA LEU A 135 1.09 -3.85 -5.77
C LEU A 135 0.61 -2.98 -6.94
N ASP A 136 1.43 -2.04 -7.37
CA ASP A 136 1.11 -1.23 -8.54
C ASP A 136 1.24 -2.07 -9.82
N SER A 137 0.44 -1.75 -10.84
CA SER A 137 0.34 -2.56 -12.05
C SER A 137 1.59 -2.53 -12.96
N ASP A 138 2.58 -1.75 -12.59
CA ASP A 138 3.91 -1.62 -13.21
C ASP A 138 5.07 -1.92 -12.24
N ASP A 139 4.75 -2.49 -11.06
CA ASP A 139 5.71 -2.91 -10.05
C ASP A 139 5.81 -4.43 -9.92
N LEU A 140 6.89 -4.89 -9.29
CA LEU A 140 7.14 -6.30 -8.98
C LEU A 140 7.50 -6.48 -7.51
N TYR A 141 7.03 -7.56 -6.89
CA TYR A 141 7.58 -7.97 -5.60
C TYR A 141 9.03 -8.43 -5.75
N SER A 142 9.91 -7.93 -4.90
CA SER A 142 11.35 -8.20 -4.95
C SER A 142 11.72 -9.65 -4.63
N SER A 143 10.81 -10.43 -4.04
CA SER A 143 11.00 -11.85 -3.75
C SER A 143 9.67 -12.59 -3.62
N THR A 144 9.73 -13.92 -3.74
CA THR A 144 8.57 -14.78 -3.52
C THR A 144 8.12 -14.84 -2.04
N ARG A 145 8.81 -14.19 -1.12
CA ARG A 145 8.48 -14.13 0.31
C ARG A 145 7.97 -12.77 0.78
N THR A 146 7.86 -11.79 -0.11
CA THR A 146 7.49 -10.43 0.26
C THR A 146 6.14 -10.39 0.99
N LEU A 147 5.12 -11.06 0.46
CA LEU A 147 3.80 -11.13 1.09
C LEU A 147 3.83 -11.79 2.48
N GLN A 148 4.59 -12.88 2.63
CA GLN A 148 4.79 -13.54 3.92
C GLN A 148 5.37 -12.57 4.96
N LEU A 149 6.41 -11.83 4.60
CA LEU A 149 7.09 -10.88 5.49
C LEU A 149 6.18 -9.72 5.91
N ILE A 150 5.35 -9.21 4.99
CA ILE A 150 4.39 -8.15 5.28
C ILE A 150 3.35 -8.63 6.32
N VAL A 151 2.79 -9.82 6.14
CA VAL A 151 1.79 -10.36 7.07
C VAL A 151 2.42 -10.68 8.44
N GLU A 152 3.65 -11.24 8.46
CA GLU A 152 4.40 -11.42 9.70
C GLU A 152 4.62 -10.09 10.45
N ALA A 153 4.88 -9.00 9.73
CA ALA A 153 5.05 -7.67 10.32
C ALA A 153 3.76 -7.19 10.99
N PHE A 154 2.57 -7.39 10.37
CA PHE A 154 1.29 -7.09 11.00
C PHE A 154 1.13 -7.80 12.33
N HIS A 155 1.32 -9.12 12.35
CA HIS A 155 1.16 -9.91 13.56
C HIS A 155 2.17 -9.54 14.65
N LYS A 156 3.41 -9.27 14.27
CA LYS A 156 4.48 -8.90 15.20
C LYS A 156 4.27 -7.52 15.82
N GLN A 157 3.88 -6.54 15.00
CA GLN A 157 3.80 -5.14 15.42
C GLN A 157 2.41 -4.77 15.95
N LYS A 158 1.37 -5.55 15.62
CA LYS A 158 -0.03 -5.22 15.89
C LYS A 158 -0.39 -3.84 15.30
N ALA A 159 0.06 -3.61 14.09
CA ALA A 159 -0.15 -2.35 13.37
C ALA A 159 -1.41 -2.41 12.51
N ALA A 160 -2.02 -1.25 12.27
CA ALA A 160 -3.15 -1.10 11.35
C ALA A 160 -2.68 -0.95 9.89
N MET A 161 -1.46 -0.46 9.70
CA MET A 161 -0.81 -0.25 8.42
C MET A 161 0.66 -0.65 8.49
N ILE A 162 1.18 -1.25 7.42
CA ILE A 162 2.59 -1.55 7.23
C ILE A 162 3.07 -0.83 5.98
N ILE A 163 4.23 -0.20 6.08
CA ILE A 163 4.94 0.43 4.96
C ILE A 163 6.21 -0.37 4.72
N GLY A 164 6.41 -0.79 3.49
CA GLY A 164 7.59 -1.54 3.08
C GLY A 164 8.73 -0.66 2.57
N ALA A 165 9.62 -1.30 1.84
CA ALA A 165 10.72 -0.66 1.13
C ALA A 165 10.65 -1.02 -0.34
N TYR A 166 11.15 -0.14 -1.20
CA TYR A 166 11.17 -0.39 -2.64
C TYR A 166 12.49 0.06 -3.26
N ARG A 167 12.79 -0.49 -4.43
CA ARG A 167 13.96 -0.14 -5.23
C ARG A 167 13.51 0.50 -6.52
N MET A 168 14.03 1.68 -6.82
CA MET A 168 13.84 2.31 -8.12
C MET A 168 14.60 1.54 -9.19
N CYS A 169 13.89 1.10 -10.23
CA CYS A 169 14.45 0.36 -11.36
C CYS A 169 13.87 0.89 -12.68
N ASP A 170 14.58 0.64 -13.78
CA ASP A 170 14.00 0.70 -15.11
C ASP A 170 13.26 -0.62 -15.47
N PHE A 171 12.69 -0.71 -16.68
CA PHE A 171 11.96 -1.91 -17.12
C PHE A 171 12.86 -3.14 -17.38
N ASP A 172 14.18 -2.94 -17.45
CA ASP A 172 15.18 -4.02 -17.51
C ASP A 172 15.67 -4.42 -16.12
N LEU A 173 15.04 -3.88 -15.04
CA LEU A 173 15.36 -4.07 -13.63
C LEU A 173 16.76 -3.56 -13.23
N ASN A 174 17.35 -2.67 -14.02
CA ASN A 174 18.56 -1.97 -13.61
C ASN A 174 18.21 -0.93 -12.54
N THR A 175 18.97 -0.89 -11.45
CA THR A 175 18.74 0.06 -10.37
C THR A 175 18.96 1.49 -10.82
N LEU A 176 17.96 2.35 -10.61
CA LEU A 176 18.02 3.79 -10.84
C LEU A 176 18.29 4.54 -9.53
N PRO A 177 18.97 5.70 -9.56
CA PRO A 177 19.10 6.55 -8.37
C PRO A 177 17.71 7.01 -7.85
N PRO A 178 17.51 7.07 -6.53
CA PRO A 178 18.46 6.84 -5.45
C PRO A 178 18.67 5.37 -5.06
N GLY A 179 18.07 4.40 -5.74
CA GLY A 179 18.16 2.98 -5.46
C GLY A 179 17.10 2.51 -4.46
N MET A 180 17.52 2.04 -3.29
CA MET A 180 16.62 1.56 -2.25
C MET A 180 16.05 2.72 -1.44
N ILE A 181 14.71 2.70 -1.23
CA ILE A 181 13.99 3.60 -0.33
C ILE A 181 13.32 2.75 0.73
N ASP A 182 13.71 2.92 1.99
CA ASP A 182 13.33 2.01 3.09
C ASP A 182 12.70 2.67 4.32
N HIS A 183 12.51 3.96 4.33
CA HIS A 183 11.86 4.73 5.40
C HIS A 183 12.47 4.59 6.81
N ARG A 184 13.61 3.91 6.98
CA ARG A 184 14.26 3.70 8.29
C ARG A 184 14.83 4.98 8.90
N GLU A 185 14.97 6.03 8.11
CA GLU A 185 15.33 7.36 8.57
C GLU A 185 14.27 8.00 9.47
N TRP A 186 13.02 7.58 9.36
CA TRP A 186 11.93 8.08 10.19
C TRP A 186 11.86 7.37 11.53
N THR A 187 11.94 8.14 12.60
CA THR A 187 11.89 7.70 14.00
C THR A 187 11.00 8.65 14.80
N GLU A 188 10.71 8.33 16.06
CA GLU A 188 9.83 9.17 16.90
C GLU A 188 10.34 10.61 17.05
N ASP A 189 11.65 10.84 17.05
CA ASP A 189 12.24 12.15 17.27
C ASP A 189 12.30 13.03 16.00
N ASN A 190 12.07 12.48 14.81
CA ASN A 190 12.11 13.24 13.56
C ASN A 190 10.92 13.01 12.63
N GLY A 191 10.05 12.04 12.89
CA GLY A 191 9.05 11.59 11.91
C GLY A 191 7.65 11.32 12.42
N CYS A 192 7.34 11.53 13.70
CA CYS A 192 5.99 11.27 14.23
C CYS A 192 4.92 12.13 13.51
N ASN A 193 5.18 13.41 13.34
CA ASN A 193 4.30 14.36 12.65
C ASN A 193 4.92 14.86 11.33
N ASN A 194 6.25 14.95 11.26
CA ASN A 194 6.95 15.50 10.11
C ASN A 194 6.96 14.56 8.90
N ALA A 195 7.04 13.23 9.09
CA ALA A 195 7.02 12.27 7.99
C ALA A 195 5.72 12.37 7.18
N LEU A 196 4.59 12.52 7.86
CA LEU A 196 3.28 12.71 7.22
C LEU A 196 3.25 13.99 6.38
N ARG A 197 3.80 15.08 6.92
CA ARG A 197 3.85 16.39 6.24
C ARG A 197 4.59 16.36 4.90
N ILE A 198 5.58 15.51 4.75
CA ILE A 198 6.41 15.44 3.53
C ILE A 198 6.12 14.21 2.67
N ASN A 199 4.96 13.58 2.85
CA ASN A 199 4.58 12.36 2.14
C ASN A 199 5.62 11.23 2.29
N GLY A 200 5.96 10.92 3.55
CA GLY A 200 6.92 9.86 3.88
C GLY A 200 6.39 8.43 3.73
N LEU A 201 5.17 8.26 3.22
CA LEU A 201 4.51 6.97 3.11
C LEU A 201 4.72 6.39 1.70
N GLY A 202 5.80 5.61 1.51
CA GLY A 202 6.13 4.96 0.22
C GLY A 202 5.49 3.57 0.04
N ALA A 203 5.63 3.02 -1.17
CA ALA A 203 5.22 1.65 -1.51
C ALA A 203 6.20 0.58 -0.96
N PRO A 204 5.78 -0.70 -0.83
CA PRO A 204 4.38 -1.12 -0.81
C PRO A 204 3.72 -0.74 0.51
N ARG A 205 2.43 -0.46 0.44
CA ARG A 205 1.59 -0.24 1.63
C ARG A 205 0.70 -1.44 1.83
N ALA A 206 0.44 -1.76 3.08
CA ALA A 206 -0.50 -2.82 3.42
C ALA A 206 -1.36 -2.38 4.59
N PHE A 207 -2.61 -2.82 4.60
CA PHE A 207 -3.63 -2.31 5.49
C PHE A 207 -4.41 -3.45 6.14
N PHE A 208 -4.82 -3.26 7.39
CA PHE A 208 -5.82 -4.10 8.03
C PHE A 208 -7.19 -3.80 7.41
N THR A 209 -7.72 -4.74 6.64
CA THR A 209 -8.93 -4.56 5.81
C THR A 209 -10.15 -4.03 6.57
N PRO A 210 -10.50 -4.52 7.79
CA PRO A 210 -11.65 -3.99 8.51
C PRO A 210 -11.58 -2.49 8.79
N LEU A 211 -10.37 -1.97 9.07
CA LEU A 211 -10.19 -0.55 9.34
C LEU A 211 -10.33 0.28 8.06
N VAL A 212 -9.67 -0.12 6.95
CA VAL A 212 -9.77 0.66 5.70
C VAL A 212 -11.17 0.58 5.07
N ARG A 213 -11.94 -0.48 5.35
CA ARG A 213 -13.37 -0.54 5.01
C ARG A 213 -14.20 0.52 5.72
N GLN A 214 -13.83 0.92 6.93
CA GLN A 214 -14.51 1.99 7.67
C GLN A 214 -14.11 3.38 7.19
N ILE A 215 -12.82 3.58 6.89
CA ILE A 215 -12.27 4.87 6.49
C ILE A 215 -12.56 5.16 5.02
N GLN A 216 -12.34 4.19 4.13
CA GLN A 216 -12.38 4.27 2.67
C GLN A 216 -11.31 5.22 2.10
N PHE A 217 -10.82 4.90 0.91
CA PHE A 217 -9.95 5.79 0.15
C PHE A 217 -10.78 6.92 -0.49
N PRO A 218 -10.29 8.15 -0.55
CA PRO A 218 -10.92 9.16 -1.41
C PRO A 218 -10.85 8.72 -2.87
N ASN A 219 -11.94 8.94 -3.61
CA ASN A 219 -12.02 8.57 -5.03
C ASN A 219 -11.22 9.53 -5.91
N THR A 220 -9.90 9.47 -5.81
CA THR A 220 -8.94 10.26 -6.59
C THR A 220 -7.84 9.37 -7.16
N SER A 221 -7.07 9.89 -8.13
CA SER A 221 -5.91 9.18 -8.70
C SER A 221 -4.56 9.68 -8.17
N TYR A 222 -4.58 10.66 -7.24
CA TYR A 222 -3.37 11.19 -6.61
C TYR A 222 -3.65 11.53 -5.15
N GLY A 223 -2.77 11.05 -4.26
CA GLY A 223 -2.81 11.32 -2.83
C GLY A 223 -3.89 10.56 -2.06
N GLU A 224 -4.56 9.60 -2.67
CA GLU A 224 -5.56 8.73 -2.04
C GLU A 224 -4.95 7.90 -0.92
N ASP A 225 -3.76 7.41 -1.14
CA ASP A 225 -2.95 6.63 -0.21
C ASP A 225 -2.40 7.48 0.94
N TYR A 226 -1.96 8.69 0.63
CA TYR A 226 -1.51 9.65 1.63
C TYR A 226 -2.68 10.10 2.53
N ALA A 227 -3.81 10.43 1.93
CA ALA A 227 -5.02 10.82 2.69
C ALA A 227 -5.53 9.70 3.60
N LEU A 228 -5.40 8.43 3.19
CA LEU A 228 -5.76 7.30 4.05
C LEU A 228 -4.78 7.11 5.21
N GLY A 229 -3.49 7.42 5.00
CA GLY A 229 -2.44 7.26 6.01
C GLY A 229 -2.45 8.33 7.11
N LEU A 230 -3.13 9.47 6.86
CA LEU A 230 -3.33 10.54 7.83
C LEU A 230 -4.45 10.21 8.81
#